data_18f95f66d669ed5196662a75cda5784e
#
_entry.id   18f95f66d669ed5196662a75cda5784e
#
_cell.length_a   1.000
_cell.length_b   1.000
_cell.length_c   1.000
_cell.angle_alpha   90.00
_cell.angle_beta   90.00
_cell.angle_gamma   90.00
#
_symmetry.space_group_name_H-M   'P 1'
#
loop_
_entity.id
_entity.type
_entity.pdbx_description
1 polymer ?
#
loop_
_entity_poly.entity_id
_entity_poly.type
_entity_poly.pdbx_seq_one_letter_code
_entity_poly.pdbx_strand_id
1 'polypeptide(L)'
;MSIDQRLNRALKVGVFYDGGYFSHVSNYYNYVHPHRRRLHIGGLHDFIKHSVAEKEGTTPNLCHIIDAHFFRGRFSAKDANEKPNQLYYDRVFDDVLMWNNVQTHYLPVKDQMGRKREKGIDVLMALETYELCMLKRYDVVALIASDGDHVPLVRKLHALGCKTMLLGWDFEYTDEQSGEQQTTKTSTDLWNNVSFPMEMSYVVEEGLRNKDEVVEDMFVPPSANRDVVPDGDRPLISMSNYEDNERHTSQIMSLHNGYGFIRFPENNLFFLHDDLVDVDFATLALGDLVEFSVAMNNKGQRVAKRVKRAAADAVVTVA
;
A
#
# COMPACT_ATOMS: atom_id res chain seq x y z
N MET A 1 16.33 -25.52 -31.83
CA MET A 1 15.78 -24.15 -31.86
C MET A 1 16.95 -23.20 -32.02
N SER A 2 16.98 -22.38 -33.06
CA SER A 2 18.04 -21.38 -33.27
C SER A 2 17.97 -20.31 -32.18
N ILE A 3 19.07 -19.62 -31.92
CA ILE A 3 19.14 -18.53 -30.91
C ILE A 3 18.08 -17.46 -31.20
N ASP A 4 17.81 -17.12 -32.47
CA ASP A 4 16.79 -16.17 -32.91
C ASP A 4 15.36 -16.56 -32.57
N GLN A 5 15.03 -17.85 -32.53
CA GLN A 5 13.68 -18.33 -32.17
C GLN A 5 13.40 -18.26 -30.65
N ARG A 6 14.43 -18.18 -29.81
CA ARG A 6 14.26 -17.97 -28.35
C ARG A 6 13.99 -16.51 -28.02
N LEU A 7 14.55 -15.58 -28.79
CA LEU A 7 14.40 -14.12 -28.57
C LEU A 7 13.02 -13.57 -28.90
N ASN A 8 12.21 -14.29 -29.69
CA ASN A 8 10.87 -13.85 -30.16
C ASN A 8 9.69 -14.60 -29.51
N ARG A 9 9.94 -15.35 -28.43
CA ARG A 9 8.87 -16.07 -27.75
C ARG A 9 8.28 -15.21 -26.63
N ALA A 10 6.93 -15.11 -26.61
CA ALA A 10 6.22 -14.52 -25.48
C ALA A 10 6.44 -15.34 -24.20
N LEU A 11 6.79 -14.66 -23.12
CA LEU A 11 7.00 -15.25 -21.79
C LEU A 11 5.74 -15.05 -20.94
N LYS A 12 5.31 -16.10 -20.26
CA LYS A 12 4.19 -16.10 -19.33
C LYS A 12 4.70 -15.84 -17.93
N VAL A 13 4.26 -14.74 -17.33
CA VAL A 13 4.63 -14.36 -15.96
C VAL A 13 3.41 -14.49 -15.06
N GLY A 14 3.57 -15.19 -13.92
CA GLY A 14 2.62 -15.16 -12.82
C GLY A 14 3.16 -14.31 -11.68
N VAL A 15 2.35 -13.45 -11.09
CA VAL A 15 2.75 -12.56 -9.98
C VAL A 15 1.98 -12.92 -8.72
N PHE A 16 2.69 -13.18 -7.62
CA PHE A 16 2.10 -13.64 -6.38
C PHE A 16 2.57 -12.77 -5.21
N TYR A 17 1.60 -12.17 -4.53
CA TYR A 17 1.83 -11.25 -3.44
C TYR A 17 1.54 -11.89 -2.09
N ASP A 18 2.52 -11.96 -1.20
CA ASP A 18 2.23 -11.97 0.23
C ASP A 18 1.67 -10.60 0.60
N GLY A 19 0.36 -10.54 0.84
CA GLY A 19 -0.34 -9.29 1.04
C GLY A 19 -0.01 -8.62 2.37
N GLY A 20 0.37 -9.39 3.38
CA GLY A 20 0.87 -8.88 4.65
C GLY A 20 2.18 -8.13 4.44
N TYR A 21 3.12 -8.80 3.81
CA TYR A 21 4.43 -8.25 3.46
C TYR A 21 4.33 -7.03 2.53
N PHE A 22 3.59 -7.14 1.41
CA PHE A 22 3.39 -6.02 0.49
C PHE A 22 2.82 -4.78 1.19
N SER A 23 1.80 -4.97 2.04
CA SER A 23 1.19 -3.86 2.78
C SER A 23 2.18 -3.20 3.73
N HIS A 24 3.02 -4.00 4.39
CA HIS A 24 4.08 -3.51 5.27
C HIS A 24 5.11 -2.66 4.51
N VAL A 25 5.60 -3.15 3.38
CA VAL A 25 6.54 -2.41 2.50
C VAL A 25 5.90 -1.12 1.98
N SER A 26 4.67 -1.19 1.46
CA SER A 26 3.96 -0.01 0.96
C SER A 26 3.72 1.05 2.04
N ASN A 27 3.47 0.63 3.28
CA ASN A 27 3.34 1.53 4.42
C ASN A 27 4.70 2.16 4.80
N TYR A 28 5.78 1.41 4.76
CA TYR A 28 7.12 1.96 4.99
C TYR A 28 7.40 3.13 4.02
N TYR A 29 7.21 2.94 2.72
CA TYR A 29 7.42 4.00 1.73
C TYR A 29 6.48 5.19 1.92
N ASN A 30 5.25 4.95 2.33
CA ASN A 30 4.26 6.02 2.49
C ASN A 30 4.48 6.85 3.78
N TYR A 31 4.87 6.21 4.88
CA TYR A 31 4.89 6.86 6.19
C TYR A 31 6.28 7.14 6.75
N VAL A 32 7.28 6.35 6.36
CA VAL A 32 8.62 6.41 6.94
C VAL A 32 9.63 6.96 5.93
N HIS A 33 9.66 6.37 4.74
CA HIS A 33 10.62 6.71 3.70
C HIS A 33 10.45 8.16 3.20
N PRO A 34 11.54 8.92 2.90
CA PRO A 34 11.46 10.31 2.42
C PRO A 34 10.60 10.52 1.17
N HIS A 35 10.43 9.47 0.35
CA HIS A 35 9.62 9.54 -0.86
C HIS A 35 8.13 9.77 -0.61
N ARG A 36 7.61 9.34 0.55
CA ARG A 36 6.23 9.56 1.02
C ARG A 36 5.14 9.17 0.00
N ARG A 37 5.33 8.08 -0.72
CA ARG A 37 4.39 7.57 -1.72
C ARG A 37 4.17 6.06 -1.55
N ARG A 38 2.92 5.61 -1.75
CA ARG A 38 2.59 4.18 -1.74
C ARG A 38 3.07 3.47 -2.99
N LEU A 39 3.31 2.17 -2.88
CA LEU A 39 3.55 1.33 -4.05
C LEU A 39 2.30 1.28 -4.93
N HIS A 40 2.52 1.35 -6.23
CA HIS A 40 1.52 1.28 -7.28
C HIS A 40 1.55 -0.11 -7.94
N ILE A 41 0.45 -0.85 -7.88
CA ILE A 41 0.37 -2.24 -8.38
C ILE A 41 0.69 -2.30 -9.89
N GLY A 42 0.08 -1.41 -10.69
CA GLY A 42 0.32 -1.38 -12.14
C GLY A 42 1.77 -1.09 -12.49
N GLY A 43 2.38 -0.08 -11.84
CA GLY A 43 3.79 0.24 -12.04
C GLY A 43 4.73 -0.86 -11.59
N LEU A 44 4.39 -1.58 -10.50
CA LEU A 44 5.16 -2.75 -10.08
C LEU A 44 5.05 -3.90 -11.09
N HIS A 45 3.89 -4.09 -11.73
CA HIS A 45 3.74 -5.04 -12.83
C HIS A 45 4.61 -4.66 -14.04
N ASP A 46 4.68 -3.37 -14.39
CA ASP A 46 5.54 -2.90 -15.48
C ASP A 46 7.02 -3.07 -15.14
N PHE A 47 7.43 -2.77 -13.91
CA PHE A 47 8.78 -3.06 -13.42
C PHE A 47 9.13 -4.56 -13.53
N ILE A 48 8.21 -5.44 -13.13
CA ILE A 48 8.43 -6.90 -13.24
C ILE A 48 8.63 -7.31 -14.72
N LYS A 49 7.83 -6.78 -15.65
CA LYS A 49 8.01 -7.06 -17.09
C LYS A 49 9.38 -6.62 -17.61
N HIS A 50 9.83 -5.43 -17.22
CA HIS A 50 11.16 -4.92 -17.61
C HIS A 50 12.27 -5.77 -17.00
N SER A 51 12.18 -6.12 -15.73
CA SER A 51 13.18 -6.95 -15.05
C SER A 51 13.23 -8.37 -15.60
N VAL A 52 12.09 -9.00 -15.90
CA VAL A 52 12.05 -10.32 -16.53
C VAL A 52 12.67 -10.25 -17.93
N ALA A 53 12.33 -9.22 -18.71
CA ALA A 53 12.90 -9.04 -20.04
C ALA A 53 14.41 -8.91 -20.02
N GLU A 54 14.96 -8.12 -19.12
CA GLU A 54 16.40 -7.98 -18.91
C GLU A 54 17.08 -9.33 -18.58
N LYS A 55 16.53 -10.06 -17.59
CA LYS A 55 17.07 -11.34 -17.14
C LYS A 55 16.97 -12.46 -18.19
N GLU A 56 15.95 -12.40 -19.06
CA GLU A 56 15.74 -13.39 -20.11
C GLU A 56 16.32 -12.97 -21.48
N GLY A 57 16.88 -11.76 -21.58
CA GLY A 57 17.47 -11.23 -22.81
C GLY A 57 16.42 -11.00 -23.91
N THR A 58 15.23 -10.53 -23.55
CA THR A 58 14.10 -10.24 -24.46
C THR A 58 13.61 -8.81 -24.27
N THR A 59 12.41 -8.48 -24.77
CA THR A 59 11.82 -7.16 -24.61
C THR A 59 10.61 -7.19 -23.67
N PRO A 60 10.30 -6.10 -22.95
CA PRO A 60 9.16 -6.06 -22.02
C PRO A 60 7.82 -6.40 -22.69
N ASN A 61 7.66 -6.06 -23.97
CA ASN A 61 6.45 -6.36 -24.73
C ASN A 61 6.20 -7.86 -24.96
N LEU A 62 7.23 -8.70 -24.81
CA LEU A 62 7.11 -10.15 -24.87
C LEU A 62 6.89 -10.79 -23.49
N CYS A 63 6.94 -10.03 -22.41
CA CYS A 63 6.68 -10.48 -21.05
C CYS A 63 5.22 -10.18 -20.69
N HIS A 64 4.37 -11.21 -20.65
CA HIS A 64 2.95 -11.07 -20.35
C HIS A 64 2.65 -11.56 -18.94
N ILE A 65 2.22 -10.65 -18.07
CA ILE A 65 1.62 -11.03 -16.79
C ILE A 65 0.23 -11.61 -17.12
N ILE A 66 0.12 -12.93 -17.06
CA ILE A 66 -1.13 -13.62 -17.38
C ILE A 66 -1.99 -13.88 -16.15
N ASP A 67 -1.38 -13.80 -14.96
CA ASP A 67 -2.04 -13.91 -13.68
C ASP A 67 -1.34 -13.06 -12.62
N ALA A 68 -2.13 -12.46 -11.75
CA ALA A 68 -1.65 -11.81 -10.54
C ALA A 68 -2.57 -12.16 -9.37
N HIS A 69 -1.99 -12.56 -8.23
CA HIS A 69 -2.73 -13.09 -7.08
C HIS A 69 -2.23 -12.46 -5.79
N PHE A 70 -3.16 -12.00 -4.94
CA PHE A 70 -2.89 -11.34 -3.68
C PHE A 70 -3.48 -12.15 -2.52
N PHE A 71 -2.63 -12.58 -1.58
CA PHE A 71 -2.98 -13.44 -0.46
C PHE A 71 -2.88 -12.68 0.86
N ARG A 72 -3.96 -12.62 1.64
CA ARG A 72 -3.96 -11.91 2.92
C ARG A 72 -5.00 -12.45 3.90
N GLY A 73 -4.70 -12.35 5.19
CA GLY A 73 -5.70 -12.45 6.24
C GLY A 73 -6.61 -11.22 6.25
N ARG A 74 -7.92 -11.43 6.37
CA ARG A 74 -8.91 -10.37 6.41
C ARG A 74 -9.70 -10.38 7.70
N PHE A 75 -9.85 -9.20 8.31
CA PHE A 75 -10.73 -9.03 9.45
C PHE A 75 -12.19 -9.28 9.08
N SER A 76 -12.99 -9.79 10.02
CA SER A 76 -14.44 -9.77 9.84
C SER A 76 -14.94 -8.32 9.69
N ALA A 77 -16.09 -8.12 9.05
CA ALA A 77 -16.66 -6.78 8.91
C ALA A 77 -16.86 -6.10 10.29
N LYS A 78 -17.23 -6.88 11.31
CA LYS A 78 -17.35 -6.38 12.70
C LYS A 78 -16.00 -5.90 13.23
N ASP A 79 -14.96 -6.73 13.15
CA ASP A 79 -13.62 -6.38 13.66
C ASP A 79 -13.00 -5.21 12.89
N ALA A 80 -13.24 -5.13 11.58
CA ALA A 80 -12.77 -4.03 10.76
C ALA A 80 -13.48 -2.71 11.11
N ASN A 81 -14.79 -2.77 11.44
CA ASN A 81 -15.56 -1.59 11.84
C ASN A 81 -15.17 -1.04 13.23
N GLU A 82 -14.57 -1.87 14.09
CA GLU A 82 -14.03 -1.44 15.37
C GLU A 82 -12.74 -0.61 15.24
N LYS A 83 -12.10 -0.65 14.07
CA LYS A 83 -10.92 0.14 13.74
C LYS A 83 -11.29 1.33 12.86
N PRO A 84 -10.79 2.55 13.15
CA PRO A 84 -11.12 3.74 12.36
C PRO A 84 -10.81 3.53 10.87
N ASN A 85 -11.84 3.67 10.03
CA ASN A 85 -11.75 3.60 8.56
C ASN A 85 -11.17 2.31 7.96
N GLN A 86 -10.88 1.26 8.75
CA GLN A 86 -10.27 0.03 8.23
C GLN A 86 -11.13 -0.62 7.13
N LEU A 87 -12.45 -0.71 7.37
CA LEU A 87 -13.39 -1.29 6.40
C LEU A 87 -13.41 -0.51 5.08
N TYR A 88 -13.33 0.82 5.16
CA TYR A 88 -13.27 1.69 4.00
C TYR A 88 -11.96 1.49 3.22
N TYR A 89 -10.81 1.53 3.90
CA TYR A 89 -9.51 1.33 3.23
C TYR A 89 -9.33 -0.07 2.67
N ASP A 90 -9.85 -1.10 3.35
CA ASP A 90 -9.86 -2.45 2.82
C ASP A 90 -10.65 -2.49 1.50
N ARG A 91 -11.79 -1.79 1.42
CA ARG A 91 -12.60 -1.73 0.20
C ARG A 91 -11.92 -0.95 -0.92
N VAL A 92 -11.34 0.21 -0.61
CA VAL A 92 -10.56 1.00 -1.57
C VAL A 92 -9.40 0.18 -2.16
N PHE A 93 -8.72 -0.58 -1.31
CA PHE A 93 -7.62 -1.41 -1.78
C PHE A 93 -8.10 -2.60 -2.62
N ASP A 94 -9.25 -3.22 -2.28
CA ASP A 94 -9.89 -4.22 -3.15
C ASP A 94 -10.17 -3.66 -4.55
N ASP A 95 -10.66 -2.43 -4.64
CA ASP A 95 -10.92 -1.75 -5.92
C ASP A 95 -9.60 -1.59 -6.72
N VAL A 96 -8.51 -1.16 -6.06
CA VAL A 96 -7.18 -1.08 -6.69
C VAL A 96 -6.73 -2.44 -7.25
N LEU A 97 -6.90 -3.53 -6.49
CA LEU A 97 -6.55 -4.87 -6.93
C LEU A 97 -7.39 -5.31 -8.13
N MET A 98 -8.71 -5.07 -8.10
CA MET A 98 -9.62 -5.38 -9.20
C MET A 98 -9.27 -4.63 -10.49
N TRP A 99 -8.99 -3.33 -10.40
CA TRP A 99 -8.57 -2.51 -11.56
C TRP A 99 -7.27 -2.99 -12.19
N ASN A 100 -6.39 -3.60 -11.41
CA ASN A 100 -5.13 -4.17 -11.90
C ASN A 100 -5.24 -5.66 -12.25
N ASN A 101 -6.45 -6.23 -12.36
CA ASN A 101 -6.71 -7.64 -12.63
C ASN A 101 -5.99 -8.58 -11.65
N VAL A 102 -5.86 -8.20 -10.37
CA VAL A 102 -5.28 -9.02 -9.32
C VAL A 102 -6.39 -9.80 -8.62
N GLN A 103 -6.29 -11.11 -8.62
CA GLN A 103 -7.22 -12.00 -7.91
C GLN A 103 -6.87 -12.03 -6.42
N THR A 104 -7.89 -11.87 -5.57
CA THR A 104 -7.71 -11.81 -4.12
C THR A 104 -8.06 -13.15 -3.47
N HIS A 105 -7.20 -13.62 -2.57
CA HIS A 105 -7.37 -14.82 -1.77
C HIS A 105 -7.35 -14.43 -0.30
N TYR A 106 -8.52 -14.37 0.32
CA TYR A 106 -8.65 -13.96 1.70
C TYR A 106 -8.97 -15.12 2.63
N LEU A 107 -8.22 -15.23 3.74
CA LEU A 107 -8.56 -16.08 4.87
C LEU A 107 -8.97 -15.22 6.07
N PRO A 108 -9.94 -15.70 6.89
CA PRO A 108 -10.32 -14.95 8.07
C PRO A 108 -9.18 -14.90 9.08
N VAL A 109 -8.88 -13.71 9.59
CA VAL A 109 -7.99 -13.52 10.74
C VAL A 109 -8.64 -14.16 11.96
N LYS A 110 -7.93 -15.04 12.64
CA LYS A 110 -8.42 -15.77 13.81
C LYS A 110 -7.92 -15.10 15.10
N ASP A 111 -8.81 -15.00 16.07
CA ASP A 111 -8.42 -14.64 17.44
C ASP A 111 -7.86 -15.88 18.14
N GLN A 112 -6.60 -15.79 18.57
CA GLN A 112 -5.96 -16.80 19.40
C GLN A 112 -5.47 -16.14 20.69
N MET A 113 -6.16 -16.40 21.78
CA MET A 113 -5.82 -15.88 23.12
C MET A 113 -5.74 -14.34 23.15
N GLY A 114 -6.68 -13.63 22.52
CA GLY A 114 -6.70 -12.16 22.45
C GLY A 114 -5.72 -11.54 21.47
N ARG A 115 -5.03 -12.36 20.66
CA ARG A 115 -4.16 -11.88 19.56
C ARG A 115 -4.72 -12.31 18.22
N LYS A 116 -5.01 -11.33 17.37
CA LYS A 116 -5.45 -11.56 16.00
C LYS A 116 -4.25 -11.95 15.14
N ARG A 117 -4.27 -13.16 14.59
CA ARG A 117 -3.18 -13.67 13.72
C ARG A 117 -3.74 -14.20 12.39
N GLU A 118 -3.00 -13.90 11.33
CA GLU A 118 -3.13 -14.60 10.06
C GLU A 118 -2.61 -16.03 10.23
N LYS A 119 -3.30 -17.01 9.66
CA LYS A 119 -2.87 -18.40 9.70
C LYS A 119 -3.26 -19.12 8.43
N GLY A 120 -2.29 -19.78 7.81
CA GLY A 120 -2.47 -20.61 6.63
C GLY A 120 -2.43 -19.84 5.31
N ILE A 121 -2.18 -18.52 5.32
CA ILE A 121 -2.04 -17.72 4.10
C ILE A 121 -0.84 -18.20 3.27
N ASP A 122 0.33 -18.41 3.89
CA ASP A 122 1.54 -18.86 3.19
C ASP A 122 1.34 -20.24 2.56
N VAL A 123 0.64 -21.13 3.26
CA VAL A 123 0.29 -22.45 2.74
C VAL A 123 -0.67 -22.35 1.55
N LEU A 124 -1.70 -21.49 1.65
CA LEU A 124 -2.63 -21.25 0.56
C LEU A 124 -1.89 -20.66 -0.65
N MET A 125 -1.06 -19.63 -0.44
CA MET A 125 -0.24 -19.03 -1.48
C MET A 125 0.65 -20.07 -2.16
N ALA A 126 1.31 -20.94 -1.38
CA ALA A 126 2.18 -21.97 -1.93
C ALA A 126 1.42 -23.00 -2.78
N LEU A 127 0.24 -23.46 -2.32
CA LEU A 127 -0.58 -24.42 -3.04
C LEU A 127 -1.14 -23.83 -4.34
N GLU A 128 -1.75 -22.65 -4.28
CA GLU A 128 -2.32 -21.97 -5.45
C GLU A 128 -1.23 -21.65 -6.48
N THR A 129 -0.09 -21.11 -6.05
CA THR A 129 1.03 -20.79 -6.96
C THR A 129 1.54 -22.05 -7.66
N TYR A 130 1.70 -23.15 -6.94
CA TYR A 130 2.16 -24.41 -7.50
C TYR A 130 1.14 -24.99 -8.49
N GLU A 131 -0.14 -25.02 -8.13
CA GLU A 131 -1.21 -25.54 -8.98
C GLU A 131 -1.34 -24.72 -10.27
N LEU A 132 -1.38 -23.41 -10.16
CA LEU A 132 -1.48 -22.51 -11.32
C LEU A 132 -0.25 -22.61 -12.23
N CYS A 133 0.95 -22.72 -11.66
CA CYS A 133 2.18 -22.92 -12.43
C CYS A 133 2.13 -24.25 -13.22
N MET A 134 1.65 -25.31 -12.62
CA MET A 134 1.50 -26.60 -13.27
C MET A 134 0.46 -26.56 -14.41
N LEU A 135 -0.67 -25.90 -14.20
CA LEU A 135 -1.75 -25.79 -15.18
C LEU A 135 -1.44 -24.83 -16.33
N LYS A 136 -0.94 -23.65 -16.02
CA LYS A 136 -0.75 -22.55 -16.99
C LYS A 136 0.67 -22.52 -17.57
N ARG A 137 1.61 -23.22 -16.93
CA ARG A 137 3.01 -23.33 -17.34
C ARG A 137 3.65 -21.95 -17.49
N TYR A 138 3.79 -21.23 -16.37
CA TYR A 138 4.54 -19.98 -16.33
C TYR A 138 6.00 -20.20 -16.69
N ASP A 139 6.58 -19.26 -17.41
CA ASP A 139 8.01 -19.23 -17.66
C ASP A 139 8.73 -18.64 -16.43
N VAL A 140 8.12 -17.63 -15.80
CA VAL A 140 8.61 -16.97 -14.59
C VAL A 140 7.45 -16.77 -13.59
N VAL A 141 7.72 -17.06 -12.33
CA VAL A 141 6.87 -16.68 -11.20
C VAL A 141 7.58 -15.58 -10.42
N ALA A 142 6.96 -14.40 -10.33
CA ALA A 142 7.42 -13.30 -9.50
C ALA A 142 6.76 -13.39 -8.12
N LEU A 143 7.56 -13.46 -7.07
CA LEU A 143 7.14 -13.52 -5.68
C LEU A 143 7.45 -12.19 -4.99
N ILE A 144 6.44 -11.58 -4.40
CA ILE A 144 6.57 -10.44 -3.50
C ILE A 144 6.42 -10.97 -2.09
N ALA A 145 7.51 -11.41 -1.50
CA ALA A 145 7.57 -12.07 -0.20
C ALA A 145 8.96 -11.95 0.41
N SER A 146 9.11 -12.24 1.70
CA SER A 146 10.40 -12.22 2.40
C SER A 146 10.68 -13.49 3.22
N ASP A 147 9.66 -14.32 3.48
CA ASP A 147 9.77 -15.45 4.40
C ASP A 147 10.42 -16.67 3.76
N GLY A 148 11.31 -17.32 4.52
CA GLY A 148 11.94 -18.58 4.16
C GLY A 148 10.98 -19.77 4.02
N ASP A 149 9.78 -19.66 4.56
CA ASP A 149 8.74 -20.68 4.43
C ASP A 149 8.29 -20.90 2.97
N HIS A 150 8.64 -19.98 2.06
CA HIS A 150 8.41 -20.12 0.62
C HIS A 150 9.49 -20.94 -0.12
N VAL A 151 10.61 -21.31 0.51
CA VAL A 151 11.69 -22.11 -0.12
C VAL A 151 11.17 -23.45 -0.69
N PRO A 152 10.29 -24.22 -0.01
CA PRO A 152 9.72 -25.43 -0.59
C PRO A 152 8.93 -25.19 -1.86
N LEU A 153 8.17 -24.07 -1.95
CA LEU A 153 7.47 -23.66 -3.15
C LEU A 153 8.45 -23.41 -4.29
N VAL A 154 9.48 -22.57 -4.06
CA VAL A 154 10.50 -22.23 -5.07
C VAL A 154 11.13 -23.49 -5.66
N ARG A 155 11.53 -24.45 -4.81
CA ARG A 155 12.09 -25.74 -5.26
C ARG A 155 11.12 -26.54 -6.13
N LYS A 156 9.82 -26.52 -5.81
CA LYS A 156 8.78 -27.17 -6.61
C LYS A 156 8.56 -26.49 -7.96
N LEU A 157 8.59 -25.16 -8.00
CA LEU A 157 8.50 -24.38 -9.25
C LEU A 157 9.70 -24.69 -10.17
N HIS A 158 10.91 -24.74 -9.63
CA HIS A 158 12.10 -25.13 -10.38
C HIS A 158 12.01 -26.54 -10.94
N ALA A 159 11.44 -27.48 -10.19
CA ALA A 159 11.21 -28.86 -10.67
C ALA A 159 10.21 -28.91 -11.84
N LEU A 160 9.32 -27.92 -11.97
CA LEU A 160 8.44 -27.75 -13.14
C LEU A 160 9.11 -27.02 -14.32
N GLY A 161 10.37 -26.59 -14.15
CA GLY A 161 11.10 -25.80 -15.15
C GLY A 161 10.72 -24.32 -15.16
N CYS A 162 9.99 -23.84 -14.16
CA CYS A 162 9.61 -22.44 -13.99
C CYS A 162 10.71 -21.70 -13.24
N LYS A 163 11.15 -20.55 -13.75
CA LYS A 163 12.09 -19.66 -13.04
C LYS A 163 11.33 -18.82 -12.01
N THR A 164 12.04 -18.43 -10.95
CA THR A 164 11.46 -17.60 -9.89
C THR A 164 12.20 -16.27 -9.77
N MET A 165 11.46 -15.18 -9.74
CA MET A 165 11.94 -13.84 -9.42
C MET A 165 11.44 -13.45 -8.03
N LEU A 166 12.33 -13.03 -7.16
CA LEU A 166 11.97 -12.57 -5.81
C LEU A 166 12.15 -11.06 -5.74
N LEU A 167 11.09 -10.35 -5.36
CA LEU A 167 11.14 -8.94 -5.02
C LEU A 167 11.17 -8.83 -3.50
N GLY A 168 12.37 -8.67 -2.94
CA GLY A 168 12.61 -8.56 -1.51
C GLY A 168 13.04 -7.14 -1.13
N TRP A 169 12.52 -6.61 -0.03
CA TRP A 169 12.91 -5.32 0.54
C TRP A 169 13.54 -5.52 1.89
N ASP A 170 14.72 -4.96 2.07
CA ASP A 170 15.44 -4.93 3.34
C ASP A 170 15.51 -3.47 3.81
N PHE A 171 14.93 -3.17 4.97
CA PHE A 171 14.97 -1.84 5.57
C PHE A 171 14.85 -1.88 7.10
N GLU A 172 15.35 -0.84 7.74
CA GLU A 172 15.27 -0.64 9.19
C GLU A 172 14.76 0.77 9.46
N TYR A 173 13.89 0.90 10.45
CA TYR A 173 13.44 2.20 10.94
C TYR A 173 13.06 2.13 12.42
N THR A 174 13.09 3.27 13.09
CA THR A 174 12.58 3.39 14.44
C THR A 174 11.13 3.83 14.38
N ASP A 175 10.25 3.05 14.99
CA ASP A 175 8.84 3.44 15.15
C ASP A 175 8.75 4.62 16.13
N GLU A 176 8.26 5.77 15.65
CA GLU A 176 8.21 7.00 16.44
C GLU A 176 7.27 6.91 17.65
N GLN A 177 6.30 5.99 17.64
CA GLN A 177 5.32 5.84 18.71
C GLN A 177 5.81 4.90 19.82
N SER A 178 6.41 3.78 19.45
CA SER A 178 6.91 2.79 20.40
C SER A 178 8.38 3.02 20.78
N GLY A 179 9.15 3.75 19.98
CA GLY A 179 10.59 3.88 20.09
C GLY A 179 11.35 2.58 19.74
N GLU A 180 10.65 1.56 19.26
CA GLU A 180 11.23 0.28 18.92
C GLU A 180 11.84 0.30 17.50
N GLN A 181 13.00 -0.35 17.35
CA GLN A 181 13.61 -0.55 16.04
C GLN A 181 12.88 -1.68 15.33
N GLN A 182 12.32 -1.36 14.17
CA GLN A 182 11.67 -2.31 13.27
C GLN A 182 12.64 -2.67 12.15
N THR A 183 12.83 -3.96 11.93
CA THR A 183 13.69 -4.48 10.88
C THR A 183 12.91 -5.41 9.96
N THR A 184 12.97 -5.17 8.67
CA THR A 184 12.44 -6.06 7.63
C THR A 184 13.61 -6.60 6.85
N LYS A 185 13.72 -7.93 6.79
CA LYS A 185 14.79 -8.61 6.05
C LYS A 185 14.23 -9.78 5.28
N THR A 186 14.70 -9.90 4.07
CA THR A 186 14.44 -11.06 3.22
C THR A 186 15.25 -12.26 3.72
N SER A 187 14.61 -13.42 3.83
CA SER A 187 15.29 -14.65 4.22
C SER A 187 16.43 -14.99 3.27
N THR A 188 17.62 -15.19 3.84
CA THR A 188 18.81 -15.60 3.07
C THR A 188 18.59 -16.93 2.36
N ASP A 189 17.84 -17.85 2.98
CA ASP A 189 17.53 -19.13 2.35
C ASP A 189 16.61 -18.95 1.13
N LEU A 190 15.60 -18.08 1.22
CA LEU A 190 14.75 -17.77 0.08
C LEU A 190 15.56 -17.09 -1.02
N TRP A 191 16.35 -16.08 -0.67
CA TRP A 191 17.24 -15.36 -1.58
C TRP A 191 18.14 -16.28 -2.39
N ASN A 192 18.79 -17.24 -1.74
CA ASN A 192 19.73 -18.16 -2.37
C ASN A 192 19.06 -19.26 -3.23
N ASN A 193 17.76 -19.47 -3.10
CA ASN A 193 17.06 -20.52 -3.84
C ASN A 193 16.32 -20.00 -5.08
N VAL A 194 16.08 -18.68 -5.24
CA VAL A 194 15.40 -18.13 -6.41
C VAL A 194 16.33 -17.94 -7.61
N SER A 195 15.75 -17.90 -8.83
CA SER A 195 16.53 -17.70 -10.06
C SER A 195 17.00 -16.25 -10.21
N PHE A 196 16.17 -15.29 -9.83
CA PHE A 196 16.39 -13.85 -10.00
C PHE A 196 16.04 -13.12 -8.70
N PRO A 197 16.99 -13.05 -7.75
CA PRO A 197 16.82 -12.25 -6.54
C PRO A 197 16.95 -10.76 -6.89
N MET A 198 15.99 -9.94 -6.44
CA MET A 198 15.94 -8.49 -6.62
C MET A 198 15.92 -7.80 -5.25
N GLU A 199 17.00 -7.13 -4.90
CA GLU A 199 17.09 -6.31 -3.68
C GLU A 199 16.43 -4.95 -3.96
N MET A 200 15.14 -4.89 -3.64
CA MET A 200 14.28 -3.80 -4.07
C MET A 200 14.56 -2.48 -3.36
N SER A 201 15.07 -2.50 -2.13
CA SER A 201 15.44 -1.27 -1.43
C SER A 201 16.58 -0.57 -2.19
N TYR A 202 17.59 -1.32 -2.61
CA TYR A 202 18.68 -0.79 -3.42
C TYR A 202 18.18 -0.32 -4.80
N VAL A 203 17.35 -1.13 -5.48
CA VAL A 203 16.80 -0.81 -6.80
C VAL A 203 16.00 0.49 -6.74
N VAL A 204 15.17 0.66 -5.72
CA VAL A 204 14.35 1.86 -5.54
C VAL A 204 15.23 3.08 -5.28
N GLU A 205 16.17 3.00 -4.33
CA GLU A 205 17.06 4.12 -4.00
C GLU A 205 17.88 4.59 -5.21
N GLU A 206 18.45 3.64 -5.96
CA GLU A 206 19.25 3.94 -7.13
C GLU A 206 18.37 4.48 -8.28
N GLY A 207 17.24 3.86 -8.54
CA GLY A 207 16.31 4.30 -9.59
C GLY A 207 15.75 5.71 -9.32
N LEU A 208 15.33 6.00 -8.09
CA LEU A 208 14.88 7.35 -7.73
C LEU A 208 15.99 8.40 -7.86
N ARG A 209 17.22 8.05 -7.48
CA ARG A 209 18.40 8.93 -7.65
C ARG A 209 18.68 9.23 -9.11
N ASN A 210 18.54 8.22 -9.96
CA ASN A 210 18.80 8.31 -11.41
C ASN A 210 17.58 8.79 -12.20
N LYS A 211 16.45 9.03 -11.56
CA LYS A 211 15.17 9.39 -12.20
C LYS A 211 14.74 8.37 -13.25
N ASP A 212 14.87 7.10 -12.90
CA ASP A 212 14.41 5.99 -13.72
C ASP A 212 12.88 5.98 -13.73
N GLU A 213 12.29 6.18 -14.92
CA GLU A 213 10.83 6.25 -15.09
C GLU A 213 10.13 4.96 -14.66
N VAL A 214 10.73 3.80 -14.90
CA VAL A 214 10.16 2.49 -14.52
C VAL A 214 10.09 2.36 -13.00
N VAL A 215 11.11 2.86 -12.29
CA VAL A 215 11.14 2.87 -10.82
C VAL A 215 10.19 3.93 -10.24
N GLU A 216 10.15 5.13 -10.84
CA GLU A 216 9.22 6.20 -10.44
C GLU A 216 7.76 5.75 -10.54
N ASP A 217 7.41 5.02 -11.62
CA ASP A 217 6.06 4.51 -11.88
C ASP A 217 5.64 3.38 -10.92
N MET A 218 6.60 2.75 -10.20
CA MET A 218 6.27 1.83 -9.10
C MET A 218 5.57 2.51 -7.93
N PHE A 219 5.50 3.84 -7.92
CA PHE A 219 4.85 4.61 -6.86
C PHE A 219 3.63 5.36 -7.37
N VAL A 220 2.62 5.47 -6.52
CA VAL A 220 1.42 6.25 -6.81
C VAL A 220 1.83 7.71 -7.10
N PRO A 221 1.37 8.32 -8.21
CA PRO A 221 1.72 9.70 -8.54
C PRO A 221 1.38 10.68 -7.41
N PRO A 222 2.16 11.74 -7.20
CA PRO A 222 1.92 12.71 -6.12
C PRO A 222 0.52 13.36 -6.15
N SER A 223 -0.05 13.52 -7.36
CA SER A 223 -1.40 14.05 -7.56
C SER A 223 -2.52 13.06 -7.24
N ALA A 224 -2.24 11.76 -7.27
CA ALA A 224 -3.21 10.70 -7.00
C ALA A 224 -3.30 10.33 -5.51
N ASN A 225 -2.38 10.79 -4.68
CA ASN A 225 -2.49 10.68 -3.21
C ASN A 225 -3.63 11.53 -2.61
N ARG A 226 -4.26 12.35 -3.46
CA ARG A 226 -5.51 13.05 -3.16
C ARG A 226 -6.64 12.26 -3.79
N ASP A 227 -7.29 11.39 -3.00
CA ASP A 227 -8.51 10.67 -3.38
C ASP A 227 -8.35 9.67 -4.54
N VAL A 228 -8.03 8.41 -4.23
CA VAL A 228 -8.29 7.28 -5.16
C VAL A 228 -9.82 7.06 -5.20
N VAL A 229 -10.50 7.88 -5.98
CA VAL A 229 -11.82 7.55 -6.53
C VAL A 229 -11.56 7.10 -7.97
N PRO A 230 -11.94 5.88 -8.36
CA PRO A 230 -11.86 5.47 -9.76
C PRO A 230 -12.62 6.45 -10.65
N ASP A 231 -11.99 6.85 -11.75
CA ASP A 231 -12.54 7.77 -12.76
C ASP A 231 -13.66 7.06 -13.57
N GLY A 232 -14.79 6.78 -12.96
CA GLY A 232 -15.90 6.07 -13.60
C GLY A 232 -17.28 6.68 -13.33
N ASP A 233 -17.43 7.45 -12.28
CA ASP A 233 -18.68 8.16 -11.94
C ASP A 233 -18.37 9.51 -11.31
N ARG A 234 -17.83 10.43 -12.10
CA ARG A 234 -17.91 11.84 -11.78
C ARG A 234 -19.29 12.34 -12.23
N PRO A 235 -20.18 12.66 -11.32
CA PRO A 235 -21.18 13.65 -11.67
C PRO A 235 -20.40 14.94 -11.96
N LEU A 236 -20.50 15.45 -13.17
CA LEU A 236 -20.11 16.81 -13.55
C LEU A 236 -20.97 17.78 -12.75
N ILE A 237 -20.63 18.00 -11.51
CA ILE A 237 -21.15 19.12 -10.74
C ILE A 237 -19.90 19.85 -10.24
N SER A 238 -19.63 20.98 -10.85
CA SER A 238 -18.79 22.04 -10.26
C SER A 238 -19.51 22.50 -8.99
N MET A 239 -19.22 21.85 -7.86
CA MET A 239 -19.64 22.36 -6.57
C MET A 239 -18.60 23.39 -6.14
N SER A 240 -19.01 24.63 -6.13
CA SER A 240 -18.34 25.72 -5.43
C SER A 240 -17.94 25.22 -4.04
N ASN A 241 -16.65 25.38 -3.71
CA ASN A 241 -16.15 25.26 -2.35
C ASN A 241 -16.94 26.25 -1.48
N TYR A 242 -17.96 25.75 -0.77
CA TYR A 242 -18.62 26.53 0.25
C TYR A 242 -17.72 26.46 1.48
N GLU A 243 -16.82 27.43 1.61
CA GLU A 243 -16.15 27.72 2.86
C GLU A 243 -16.99 28.75 3.60
N ASP A 244 -17.47 28.38 4.77
CA ASP A 244 -17.99 29.38 5.70
C ASP A 244 -16.78 30.22 6.16
N ASN A 245 -16.84 31.54 5.93
CA ASN A 245 -15.79 32.45 6.37
C ASN A 245 -15.83 32.70 7.89
N GLU A 246 -16.76 32.07 8.60
CA GLU A 246 -16.88 32.17 10.04
C GLU A 246 -15.81 31.31 10.71
N ARG A 247 -15.08 31.91 11.65
CA ARG A 247 -14.05 31.23 12.42
C ARG A 247 -14.62 30.70 13.72
N HIS A 248 -14.33 29.43 13.95
CA HIS A 248 -14.78 28.73 15.16
C HIS A 248 -13.58 28.36 16.03
N THR A 249 -13.77 28.34 17.34
CA THR A 249 -12.76 27.88 18.30
C THR A 249 -13.32 26.74 19.12
N SER A 250 -12.64 25.60 19.14
CA SER A 250 -13.03 24.43 19.93
C SER A 250 -11.82 23.53 20.24
N GLN A 251 -12.07 22.43 20.96
CA GLN A 251 -11.03 21.53 21.44
C GLN A 251 -10.80 20.34 20.52
N ILE A 252 -9.54 19.90 20.44
CA ILE A 252 -9.17 18.64 19.82
C ILE A 252 -9.66 17.49 20.71
N MET A 253 -10.49 16.61 20.11
CA MET A 253 -11.07 15.45 20.79
C MET A 253 -10.24 14.18 20.60
N SER A 254 -9.63 14.01 19.44
CA SER A 254 -8.75 12.88 19.15
C SER A 254 -7.73 13.26 18.08
N LEU A 255 -6.54 12.66 18.19
CA LEU A 255 -5.45 12.77 17.23
C LEU A 255 -5.02 11.34 16.85
N HIS A 256 -4.79 11.14 15.56
CA HIS A 256 -4.32 9.92 14.97
C HIS A 256 -3.20 10.26 13.98
N ASN A 257 -2.51 9.27 13.42
CA ASN A 257 -1.44 9.53 12.46
C ASN A 257 -1.94 10.34 11.26
N GLY A 258 -1.66 11.65 11.26
CA GLY A 258 -1.94 12.56 10.16
C GLY A 258 -3.37 13.14 10.12
N TYR A 259 -4.26 12.81 11.07
CA TYR A 259 -5.61 13.39 11.14
C TYR A 259 -6.11 13.49 12.56
N GLY A 260 -7.16 14.30 12.78
CA GLY A 260 -7.80 14.42 14.07
C GLY A 260 -9.26 14.82 13.97
N PHE A 261 -9.90 14.93 15.14
CA PHE A 261 -11.27 15.41 15.28
C PHE A 261 -11.34 16.56 16.27
N ILE A 262 -12.08 17.60 15.91
CA ILE A 262 -12.37 18.76 16.72
C ILE A 262 -13.81 18.68 17.19
N ARG A 263 -14.07 19.01 18.46
CA ARG A 263 -15.44 19.05 19.01
C ARG A 263 -16.28 20.07 18.23
N PHE A 264 -17.45 19.62 17.75
CA PHE A 264 -18.41 20.47 17.06
C PHE A 264 -19.84 19.95 17.29
N PRO A 265 -20.86 20.80 17.38
CA PRO A 265 -22.25 20.39 17.57
C PRO A 265 -22.71 19.40 16.49
N GLU A 266 -23.56 18.45 16.90
CA GLU A 266 -24.10 17.35 16.12
C GLU A 266 -23.08 16.27 15.75
N ASN A 267 -21.90 16.63 15.16
CA ASN A 267 -20.84 15.68 14.80
C ASN A 267 -19.48 16.37 14.84
N ASN A 268 -18.49 15.75 15.51
CA ASN A 268 -17.12 16.25 15.53
C ASN A 268 -16.57 16.42 14.11
N LEU A 269 -15.84 17.52 13.89
CA LEU A 269 -15.27 17.82 12.58
C LEU A 269 -13.93 17.13 12.40
N PHE A 270 -13.82 16.44 11.30
CA PHE A 270 -12.56 15.82 10.84
C PHE A 270 -11.62 16.87 10.24
N PHE A 271 -10.31 16.74 10.49
CA PHE A 271 -9.26 17.51 9.81
C PHE A 271 -8.04 16.63 9.52
N LEU A 272 -7.32 16.95 8.46
CA LEU A 272 -6.05 16.34 8.08
C LEU A 272 -4.88 17.24 8.51
N HIS A 273 -3.66 16.67 8.56
CA HIS A 273 -2.44 17.46 8.78
C HIS A 273 -2.26 18.55 7.72
N ASP A 274 -2.74 18.33 6.48
CA ASP A 274 -2.73 19.35 5.40
C ASP A 274 -3.72 20.51 5.64
N ASP A 275 -4.65 20.36 6.58
CA ASP A 275 -5.59 21.41 6.96
C ASP A 275 -5.03 22.35 8.03
N LEU A 276 -3.82 22.08 8.53
CA LEU A 276 -3.13 22.90 9.52
C LEU A 276 -2.49 24.11 8.87
N VAL A 277 -2.51 25.24 9.58
CA VAL A 277 -1.85 26.50 9.19
C VAL A 277 -0.95 26.92 10.35
N ASP A 278 0.35 27.08 10.06
CA ASP A 278 1.37 27.56 11.01
C ASP A 278 1.56 26.70 12.28
N VAL A 279 1.12 25.42 12.25
CA VAL A 279 1.27 24.47 13.36
C VAL A 279 1.66 23.10 12.80
N ASP A 280 2.67 22.48 13.42
CA ASP A 280 3.04 21.10 13.13
C ASP A 280 2.07 20.13 13.82
N PHE A 281 1.58 19.13 13.10
CA PHE A 281 0.68 18.12 13.63
C PHE A 281 1.26 17.38 14.85
N ALA A 282 2.57 17.14 14.86
CA ALA A 282 3.28 16.48 15.95
C ALA A 282 3.27 17.30 17.27
N THR A 283 2.98 18.60 17.21
CA THR A 283 2.94 19.47 18.39
C THR A 283 1.54 19.64 18.98
N LEU A 284 0.51 19.08 18.34
CA LEU A 284 -0.87 19.12 18.83
C LEU A 284 -1.11 18.05 19.91
N ALA A 285 -1.88 18.41 20.92
CA ALA A 285 -2.28 17.51 21.99
C ALA A 285 -3.81 17.43 22.16
N LEU A 286 -4.29 16.37 22.75
CA LEU A 286 -5.69 16.23 23.15
C LEU A 286 -6.09 17.36 24.09
N GLY A 287 -7.22 18.03 23.79
CA GLY A 287 -7.71 19.15 24.57
C GLY A 287 -7.15 20.51 24.14
N ASP A 288 -6.17 20.56 23.21
CA ASP A 288 -5.71 21.83 22.65
C ASP A 288 -6.86 22.62 22.03
N LEU A 289 -6.89 23.93 22.30
CA LEU A 289 -7.81 24.85 21.64
C LEU A 289 -7.28 25.23 20.28
N VAL A 290 -8.12 25.02 19.26
CA VAL A 290 -7.80 25.34 17.87
C VAL A 290 -8.87 26.22 17.26
N GLU A 291 -8.44 27.13 16.40
CA GLU A 291 -9.27 27.97 15.56
C GLU A 291 -9.31 27.37 14.15
N PHE A 292 -10.50 27.27 13.56
CA PHE A 292 -10.72 26.64 12.26
C PHE A 292 -11.91 27.27 11.52
N SER A 293 -12.01 27.01 10.23
CA SER A 293 -13.19 27.25 9.41
C SER A 293 -13.90 25.91 9.09
N VAL A 294 -15.21 25.95 8.88
CA VAL A 294 -15.99 24.78 8.46
C VAL A 294 -16.14 24.79 6.95
N ALA A 295 -15.81 23.67 6.31
CA ALA A 295 -16.00 23.49 4.88
C ALA A 295 -16.77 22.19 4.61
N MET A 296 -17.31 22.05 3.41
CA MET A 296 -17.91 20.81 2.96
C MET A 296 -16.90 20.03 2.14
N ASN A 297 -16.66 18.77 2.48
CA ASN A 297 -15.85 17.88 1.65
C ASN A 297 -16.63 17.42 0.42
N ASN A 298 -15.96 16.74 -0.50
CA ASN A 298 -16.56 16.21 -1.74
C ASN A 298 -17.70 15.19 -1.51
N LYS A 299 -17.89 14.74 -0.26
CA LYS A 299 -18.97 13.82 0.15
C LYS A 299 -20.14 14.55 0.82
N GLY A 300 -20.16 15.88 0.82
CA GLY A 300 -21.18 16.67 1.49
C GLY A 300 -21.10 16.60 3.03
N GLN A 301 -19.95 16.25 3.61
CA GLN A 301 -19.72 16.23 5.06
C GLN A 301 -18.98 17.47 5.50
N ARG A 302 -19.35 18.02 6.67
CA ARG A 302 -18.64 19.13 7.29
C ARG A 302 -17.27 18.65 7.78
N VAL A 303 -16.21 19.40 7.44
CA VAL A 303 -14.83 19.17 7.86
C VAL A 303 -14.21 20.47 8.34
N ALA A 304 -13.20 20.41 9.21
CA ALA A 304 -12.45 21.58 9.61
C ALA A 304 -11.31 21.84 8.63
N LYS A 305 -11.14 23.10 8.27
CA LYS A 305 -10.07 23.61 7.41
C LYS A 305 -9.35 24.78 8.08
N ARG A 306 -8.13 25.07 7.63
CA ARG A 306 -7.28 26.16 8.15
C ARG A 306 -7.17 26.12 9.69
N VAL A 307 -6.94 24.92 10.22
CA VAL A 307 -6.83 24.69 11.64
C VAL A 307 -5.51 25.27 12.15
N LYS A 308 -5.56 26.13 13.14
CA LYS A 308 -4.39 26.69 13.81
C LYS A 308 -4.59 26.70 15.33
N ARG A 309 -3.51 26.77 16.09
CA ARG A 309 -3.62 26.88 17.53
C ARG A 309 -4.33 28.19 17.89
N ALA A 310 -5.31 28.13 18.75
CA ALA A 310 -6.01 29.32 19.24
C ALA A 310 -5.09 30.16 20.17
N ALA A 311 -5.32 31.47 20.26
CA ALA A 311 -4.61 32.32 21.19
C ALA A 311 -4.88 31.90 22.65
N ALA A 312 -3.94 32.18 23.57
CA ALA A 312 -4.02 31.72 24.95
C ALA A 312 -5.25 32.26 25.74
N ASP A 313 -5.89 33.28 25.22
CA ASP A 313 -7.09 33.97 25.76
C ASP A 313 -8.37 33.64 24.93
N ALA A 314 -8.27 32.73 23.97
CA ALA A 314 -9.40 32.36 23.13
C ALA A 314 -10.50 31.63 23.91
N VAL A 315 -11.73 32.04 23.71
CA VAL A 315 -12.92 31.40 24.30
C VAL A 315 -13.53 30.42 23.30
N VAL A 316 -13.94 29.25 23.76
CA VAL A 316 -14.66 28.28 22.95
C VAL A 316 -15.93 28.94 22.40
N THR A 317 -16.01 29.06 21.08
CA THR A 317 -17.18 29.67 20.38
C THR A 317 -18.24 28.65 19.99
N VAL A 318 -17.90 27.37 20.09
CA VAL A 318 -18.81 26.26 19.76
C VAL A 318 -18.87 25.31 20.95
N ALA A 319 -20.01 25.20 21.57
CA ALA A 319 -20.26 24.34 22.74
C ALA A 319 -20.91 23.01 22.34
#